data_98dbcc6f739e595e9a2304269f83ae8e
#
_entry.id   98dbcc6f739e595e9a2304269f83ae8e
#
_cell.length_a   1.000
_cell.length_b   1.000
_cell.length_c   1.000
_cell.angle_alpha   90.00
_cell.angle_beta   90.00
_cell.angle_gamma   90.00
#
_symmetry.space_group_name_H-M   'P 1'
#
loop_
_entity.id
_entity.type
_entity.pdbx_description
1 polymer ?
#
loop_
_entity_poly.entity_id
_entity_poly.type
_entity_poly.pdbx_seq_one_letter_code
_entity_poly.pdbx_strand_id
1 'polypeptide(L)' 'MPTETQTLYTASVMAKELGVSDTKIKKALKDLQIEAAAKKGCCSYYTKDDLNKIKDELK' A
#
# COMPACT_ATOMS: atom_id res chain seq x y z
N MET A 1 6.61 19.38 10.50
CA MET A 1 6.24 18.77 10.31
C MET A 1 5.13 18.60 10.11
N PRO A 2 4.70 18.21 9.67
CA PRO A 2 3.73 18.19 9.24
C PRO A 2 2.96 17.47 9.79
N THR A 3 2.25 17.48 9.95
CA THR A 3 1.53 16.92 10.40
C THR A 3 0.82 16.41 9.74
N GLU A 4 0.71 15.79 9.37
CA GLU A 4 0.12 15.39 8.62
C GLU A 4 -0.67 14.66 8.74
N THR A 5 -1.42 14.72 8.34
CA THR A 5 -2.38 13.95 8.17
C THR A 5 -1.92 12.72 7.70
N GLN A 6 -2.33 11.67 8.09
CA GLN A 6 -1.90 10.53 7.59
C GLN A 6 -2.52 10.31 6.36
N THR A 7 -1.87 10.14 5.29
CA THR A 7 -2.36 9.77 4.00
C THR A 7 -2.38 8.27 3.96
N LEU A 8 -3.56 7.70 3.86
CA LEU A 8 -3.68 6.26 3.76
C LEU A 8 -3.91 5.87 2.31
N TYR A 9 -3.34 4.76 1.90
CA TYR A 9 -3.45 4.29 0.53
C TYR A 9 -4.14 2.95 0.51
N THR A 10 -4.98 2.72 -0.48
CA THR A 10 -5.57 1.40 -0.67
C THR A 10 -4.71 0.67 -1.70
N ALA A 11 -4.94 -0.61 -1.85
CA ALA A 11 -4.17 -1.37 -2.83
C ALA A 11 -4.36 -0.78 -4.23
N SER A 12 -5.58 -0.34 -4.55
CA SER A 12 -5.82 0.26 -5.85
C SER A 12 -5.04 1.54 -6.03
N VAL A 13 -5.00 2.38 -5.01
CA VAL A 13 -4.27 3.63 -5.09
C VAL A 13 -2.77 3.35 -5.23
N MET A 14 -2.27 2.38 -4.49
CA MET A 14 -0.86 2.04 -4.60
C MET A 14 -0.54 1.51 -5.99
N ALA A 15 -1.44 0.73 -6.56
CA ALA A 15 -1.24 0.20 -7.90
C ALA A 15 -1.13 1.34 -8.90
N LYS A 16 -1.97 2.36 -8.74
CA LYS A 16 -1.91 3.50 -9.62
C LYS A 16 -0.64 4.27 -9.43
N GLU A 17 -0.23 4.49 -8.20
CA GLU A 17 0.97 5.26 -7.93
C GLU A 17 2.21 4.56 -8.49
N LEU A 18 2.24 3.25 -8.43
CA LEU A 18 3.39 2.50 -8.90
C LEU A 18 3.26 2.07 -10.36
N GLY A 19 2.10 2.26 -10.94
CA GLY A 19 1.90 1.88 -12.33
C GLY A 19 1.85 0.38 -12.53
N VAL A 20 1.34 -0.35 -11.56
CA VAL A 20 1.25 -1.80 -11.65
C VAL A 20 -0.18 -2.23 -11.40
N SER A 21 -0.46 -3.50 -11.58
CA SER A 21 -1.82 -3.98 -11.39
C SER A 21 -2.07 -4.29 -9.92
N ASP A 22 -3.34 -4.35 -9.56
CA ASP A 22 -3.73 -4.68 -8.20
C ASP A 22 -3.20 -6.04 -7.80
N THR A 23 -3.15 -6.96 -8.72
CA THR A 23 -2.66 -8.29 -8.45
C THR A 23 -1.21 -8.26 -7.98
N LYS A 24 -0.41 -7.42 -8.60
CA LYS A 24 0.98 -7.30 -8.20
C LYS A 24 1.10 -6.68 -6.81
N ILE A 25 0.24 -5.72 -6.51
CA ILE A 25 0.24 -5.11 -5.19
C ILE A 25 -0.12 -6.15 -4.14
N LYS A 26 -1.15 -6.94 -4.39
CA LYS A 26 -1.56 -7.96 -3.43
C LYS A 26 -0.46 -8.99 -3.25
N LYS A 27 0.19 -9.36 -4.32
CA LYS A 27 1.27 -10.33 -4.24
C LYS A 27 2.44 -9.78 -3.43
N ALA A 28 2.78 -8.53 -3.66
CA ALA A 28 3.86 -7.89 -2.90
C ALA A 28 3.53 -7.81 -1.42
N LEU A 29 2.28 -7.48 -1.11
CA LEU A 29 1.86 -7.40 0.29
C LEU A 29 2.01 -8.76 0.96
N LYS A 30 1.67 -9.80 0.24
CA LYS A 30 1.76 -11.12 0.78
C LYS A 30 3.23 -11.55 0.92
N ASP A 31 4.03 -11.27 -0.08
CA ASP A 31 5.44 -11.64 -0.06
C ASP A 31 6.19 -10.92 1.06
N LEU A 32 5.85 -9.67 1.30
CA LEU A 32 6.49 -8.89 2.33
C LEU A 32 5.78 -9.06 3.68
N GLN A 33 4.69 -9.80 3.69
CA GLN A 33 3.90 -10.01 4.90
C GLN A 33 3.48 -8.69 5.53
N ILE A 34 3.05 -7.77 4.67
CA ILE A 34 2.60 -6.47 5.12
C ILE A 34 1.14 -6.54 5.50
N GLU A 35 0.82 -6.03 6.68
CA GLU A 35 -0.57 -6.01 7.11
C GLU A 35 -1.12 -4.61 6.94
N ALA A 36 -2.41 -4.51 6.75
CA ALA A 36 -3.04 -3.21 6.58
C ALA A 36 -2.89 -2.37 7.84
N ALA A 37 -2.57 -1.11 7.66
CA ALA A 37 -2.45 -0.20 8.78
C ALA A 37 -3.83 0.07 9.37
N ALA A 38 -4.85 0.08 8.52
CA ALA A 38 -6.21 0.26 8.96
C ALA A 38 -7.12 -0.53 8.04
N LYS A 39 -8.26 -0.94 8.55
CA LYS A 39 -9.19 -1.69 7.73
C LYS A 39 -10.58 -1.18 8.01
N LYS A 40 -11.30 -0.77 6.99
CA LYS A 40 -12.62 -0.30 7.12
C LYS A 40 -13.49 -1.05 6.18
N GLY A 41 -14.40 -1.81 6.66
CA GLY A 41 -15.27 -2.61 5.83
C GLY A 41 -14.44 -3.61 5.05
N CYS A 42 -14.58 -3.59 3.75
CA CYS A 42 -13.82 -4.50 2.90
C CYS A 42 -12.56 -3.84 2.34
N CYS A 43 -12.24 -2.63 2.77
CA CYS A 43 -11.07 -1.94 2.25
C CYS A 43 -9.94 -1.96 3.24
N SER A 44 -8.75 -2.22 2.77
CA SER A 44 -7.56 -2.20 3.59
C SER A 44 -6.77 -0.96 3.24
N TYR A 45 -6.28 -0.26 4.24
CA TYR A 45 -5.52 0.95 4.02
C TYR A 45 -4.09 0.75 4.48
N TYR A 46 -3.18 1.31 3.74
CA TYR A 46 -1.76 1.16 4.02
C TYR A 46 -1.11 2.53 4.13
N THR A 47 0.05 2.57 4.76
CA THR A 47 0.75 3.84 4.94
C THR A 47 1.76 4.02 3.82
N LYS A 48 2.37 5.19 3.81
CA LYS A 48 3.37 5.47 2.80
C LYS A 48 4.57 4.54 2.97
N ASP A 49 4.87 4.14 4.18
CA ASP A 49 5.97 3.21 4.40
C ASP A 49 5.70 1.91 3.68
N ASP A 50 4.46 1.44 3.74
CA ASP A 50 4.10 0.21 3.04
C ASP A 50 4.24 0.41 1.55
N LEU A 51 3.83 1.57 1.05
CA LEU A 51 3.96 1.88 -0.36
C LEU A 51 5.42 1.82 -0.78
N ASN A 52 6.31 2.38 0.02
CA ASN A 52 7.73 2.35 -0.28
C ASN A 52 8.28 0.93 -0.31
N LYS A 53 7.82 0.10 0.61
CA LYS A 53 8.28 -1.28 0.65
C LYS A 53 7.84 -2.03 -0.60
N ILE A 54 6.60 -1.81 -1.01
CA ILE A 54 6.09 -2.47 -2.21
C ILE A 54 6.82 -1.96 -3.43
N LYS A 55 7.08 -0.67 -3.48
CA LYS A 55 7.77 -0.09 -4.60
C LYS A 55 9.16 -0.70 -4.75
N ASP A 56 9.83 -0.89 -3.63
CA ASP A 56 11.16 -1.48 -3.64
C ASP A 56 11.09 -2.94 -4.09
N GLU A 57 10.07 -3.64 -3.67
CA GLU A 57 9.90 -5.03 -4.03
C GLU A 57 9.61 -5.20 -5.52
N LEU A 58 8.83 -4.31 -6.09
CA LEU A 58 8.45 -4.40 -7.48
C LEU A 58 9.45 -3.78 -8.45
N LYS A 59 10.47 -3.13 -7.91
CA LYS A 59 11.41 -2.44 -8.75
C LYS A 59 12.24 -3.34 -9.60
#